data_3e2ff2cf499c7809b96c5d73b4dbaa05
#
_entry.id   3e2ff2cf499c7809b96c5d73b4dbaa05
#
_cell.length_a   1.000
_cell.length_b   1.000
_cell.length_c   1.000
_cell.angle_alpha   90.00
_cell.angle_beta   90.00
_cell.angle_gamma   90.00
#
_symmetry.space_group_name_H-M   'P 1'
#
loop_
_entity.id
_entity.type
_entity.pdbx_description
1 polymer ?
#
loop_
_entity_poly.entity_id
_entity_poly.type
_entity_poly.pdbx_seq_one_letter_code
_entity_poly.pdbx_strand_id
1 'polypeptide(L)' 'MPDQTIVLEPKWYTTAQVAELLGFGLYKTKMLIATGELRSLKDGKYRRILPEWVDQYVQDQIDRQDVA' A
#
# COMPACT_ATOMS: atom_id res chain seq x y z
N MET A 1 3.68 24.24 28.23
CA MET A 1 4.45 23.52 27.33
C MET A 1 3.70 23.14 26.08
N PRO A 2 4.14 23.61 25.04
CA PRO A 2 3.45 23.25 23.83
C PRO A 2 3.74 21.81 23.53
N ASP A 3 2.71 21.11 23.30
CA ASP A 3 2.85 19.77 22.87
C ASP A 3 3.14 19.78 21.43
N GLN A 4 4.41 19.60 21.15
CA GLN A 4 4.77 19.46 19.77
C GLN A 4 4.55 18.04 19.38
N THR A 5 3.41 17.81 18.81
CA THR A 5 3.16 16.49 18.25
C THR A 5 3.85 16.44 16.91
N ILE A 6 4.89 15.65 16.84
CA ILE A 6 5.56 15.42 15.58
C ILE A 6 4.81 14.31 14.88
N VAL A 7 4.20 14.65 13.76
CA VAL A 7 3.54 13.64 12.95
C VAL A 7 4.54 13.20 11.90
N LEU A 8 4.96 11.95 12.00
CA LEU A 8 5.87 11.38 11.03
C LEU A 8 5.09 10.55 10.05
N GLU A 9 5.19 10.89 8.79
CA GLU A 9 4.58 10.08 7.75
C GLU A 9 5.55 9.00 7.31
N PRO A 10 5.11 7.77 7.18
CA PRO A 10 6.01 6.70 6.76
C PRO A 10 6.46 6.94 5.33
N LYS A 11 7.71 6.60 5.07
CA LYS A 11 8.24 6.66 3.70
C LYS A 11 7.69 5.52 2.88
N TRP A 12 7.39 4.42 3.51
CA TRP A 12 6.77 3.27 2.87
C TRP A 12 5.93 2.53 3.91
N TYR A 13 5.10 1.62 3.40
CA TYR A 13 4.24 0.80 4.24
C TYR A 13 4.67 -0.65 4.19
N THR A 14 4.34 -1.39 5.24
CA THR A 14 4.46 -2.84 5.23
C THR A 14 3.23 -3.44 4.53
N THR A 15 3.32 -4.73 4.19
CA THR A 15 2.18 -5.44 3.60
C THR A 15 0.95 -5.37 4.51
N ALA A 16 1.15 -5.56 5.82
CA ALA A 16 0.05 -5.51 6.78
C ALA A 16 -0.60 -4.13 6.84
N GLN A 17 0.22 -3.07 6.79
CA GLN A 17 -0.30 -1.71 6.80
C GLN A 17 -1.12 -1.42 5.54
N VAL A 18 -0.64 -1.88 4.39
CA VAL A 18 -1.37 -1.69 3.14
C VAL A 18 -2.69 -2.45 3.16
N ALA A 19 -2.68 -3.65 3.72
CA ALA A 19 -3.91 -4.42 3.86
C ALA A 19 -4.96 -3.64 4.65
N GLU A 20 -4.55 -2.99 5.72
CA GLU A 20 -5.46 -2.16 6.50
C GLU A 20 -5.91 -0.92 5.74
N LEU A 21 -4.99 -0.25 5.06
CA LEU A 21 -5.31 0.94 4.28
C LEU A 21 -6.36 0.66 3.21
N LEU A 22 -6.23 -0.48 2.57
CA LEU A 22 -7.14 -0.86 1.49
C LEU A 22 -8.38 -1.60 1.97
N GLY A 23 -8.41 -1.99 3.26
CA GLY A 23 -9.51 -2.74 3.78
C GLY A 23 -9.55 -4.17 3.28
N PHE A 24 -8.40 -4.72 2.91
CA PHE A 24 -8.27 -6.07 2.39
C PHE A 24 -7.75 -7.01 3.46
N GLY A 25 -8.01 -8.30 3.28
CA GLY A 25 -7.35 -9.30 4.10
C GLY A 25 -5.88 -9.40 3.72
N LEU A 26 -5.07 -9.88 4.65
CA LEU A 26 -3.63 -9.99 4.43
C LEU A 26 -3.31 -10.89 3.24
N TYR A 27 -4.03 -11.99 3.10
CA TYR A 27 -3.81 -12.93 2.00
C TYR A 27 -4.01 -12.26 0.64
N LYS A 28 -5.10 -11.52 0.50
CA LYS A 28 -5.38 -10.81 -0.75
C LYS A 28 -4.28 -9.82 -1.07
N THR A 29 -3.82 -9.08 -0.07
CA THR A 29 -2.74 -8.10 -0.26
C THR A 29 -1.46 -8.78 -0.68
N LYS A 30 -1.12 -9.90 -0.06
CA LYS A 30 0.07 -10.68 -0.44
C LYS A 30 -0.03 -11.17 -1.88
N MET A 31 -1.22 -11.58 -2.30
CA MET A 31 -1.43 -12.03 -3.68
C MET A 31 -1.25 -10.90 -4.68
N LEU A 32 -1.76 -9.71 -4.35
CA LEU A 32 -1.58 -8.55 -5.22
C LEU A 32 -0.12 -8.20 -5.40
N ILE A 33 0.67 -8.33 -4.35
CA ILE A 33 2.12 -8.10 -4.40
C ILE A 33 2.79 -9.19 -5.24
N ALA A 34 2.41 -10.44 -5.02
CA ALA A 34 3.02 -11.57 -5.72
C ALA A 34 2.76 -11.53 -7.23
N THR A 35 1.58 -11.06 -7.63
CA THR A 35 1.23 -10.97 -9.06
C THR A 35 1.72 -9.70 -9.70
N GLY A 36 2.21 -8.74 -8.91
CA GLY A 36 2.67 -7.47 -9.43
C GLY A 36 1.57 -6.44 -9.64
N GLU A 37 0.33 -6.77 -9.31
CA GLU A 37 -0.75 -5.79 -9.41
C GLU A 37 -0.54 -4.61 -8.46
N LEU A 38 0.04 -4.89 -7.30
CA LEU A 38 0.45 -3.87 -6.36
C LEU A 38 1.98 -3.86 -6.35
N ARG A 39 2.54 -2.75 -6.80
CA ARG A 39 3.99 -2.63 -6.88
C ARG A 39 4.60 -2.61 -5.49
N SER A 40 5.72 -3.28 -5.32
CA SER A 40 6.43 -3.31 -4.06
C SER A 40 7.92 -3.43 -4.30
N LEU A 41 8.68 -3.08 -3.26
CA LEU A 41 10.12 -3.23 -3.24
C LEU A 41 10.48 -4.34 -2.27
N LYS A 42 11.35 -5.24 -2.70
CA LYS A 42 11.81 -6.30 -1.81
C LYS A 42 13.01 -5.81 -1.01
N ASP A 43 12.88 -5.87 0.31
CA ASP A 43 13.93 -5.46 1.23
C ASP A 43 14.22 -6.66 2.13
N GLY A 44 15.18 -7.50 1.71
CA GLY A 44 15.45 -8.75 2.39
C GLY A 44 14.22 -9.64 2.33
N LYS A 45 13.71 -10.05 3.48
CA LYS A 45 12.50 -10.87 3.55
C LYS A 45 11.23 -10.03 3.68
N TYR A 46 11.37 -8.71 3.68
CA TYR A 46 10.23 -7.81 3.84
C TYR A 46 9.87 -7.16 2.51
N ARG A 47 8.60 -6.79 2.38
CA ARG A 47 8.14 -5.98 1.25
C ARG A 47 7.86 -4.58 1.75
N ARG A 48 8.27 -3.59 0.95
CA ARG A 48 8.03 -2.18 1.21
C ARG A 48 7.19 -1.63 0.08
N ILE A 49 6.13 -0.93 0.42
CA ILE A 49 5.22 -0.39 -0.58
C ILE A 49 5.17 1.12 -0.40
N LEU A 50 5.55 1.87 -1.43
CA LEU A 50 5.49 3.32 -1.37
C LEU A 50 4.04 3.79 -1.37
N PRO A 51 3.74 4.89 -0.66
CA PRO A 51 2.38 5.44 -0.67
C PRO A 51 1.84 5.69 -2.07
N GLU A 52 2.68 6.20 -2.96
CA GLU A 52 2.27 6.48 -4.34
C GLU A 52 1.89 5.21 -5.11
N TRP A 53 2.46 4.07 -4.75
CA TRP A 53 2.09 2.80 -5.39
C TRP A 53 0.74 2.31 -4.91
N VAL A 54 0.40 2.60 -3.66
CA VAL A 54 -0.93 2.30 -3.13
C VAL A 54 -1.96 3.17 -3.85
N ASP A 55 -1.66 4.46 -3.99
CA ASP A 55 -2.53 5.39 -4.68
C ASP A 55 -2.72 4.97 -6.15
N GLN A 56 -1.65 4.55 -6.79
CA GLN A 56 -1.70 4.09 -8.18
C GLN A 56 -2.56 2.84 -8.31
N TYR A 57 -2.43 1.92 -7.38
CA TYR A 57 -3.26 0.72 -7.39
C TYR A 57 -4.74 1.08 -7.31
N VAL A 58 -5.09 1.98 -6.39
CA VAL A 58 -6.48 2.41 -6.22
C VAL A 58 -6.97 3.08 -7.50
N GLN A 59 -6.16 3.95 -8.10
CA GLN A 59 -6.54 4.64 -9.32
C GLN A 59 -6.75 3.65 -10.47
N ASP A 60 -5.89 2.65 -10.56
CA ASP A 60 -6.03 1.62 -11.60
C ASP A 60 -7.34 0.85 -11.44
N GLN A 61 -7.76 0.58 -10.20
CA GLN A 61 -9.04 -0.10 -9.96
C GLN A 61 -10.22 0.78 -10.36
N ILE A 62 -10.14 2.07 -10.07
CA ILE A 62 -11.18 3.03 -10.46
C ILE A 62 -11.28 3.08 -11.98
N ASP A 63 -10.14 3.18 -12.65
CA ASP A 63 -10.09 3.27 -14.11
C ASP A 63 -10.67 2.02 -14.77
N ARG A 64 -10.42 0.86 -14.19
CA ARG A 64 -10.98 -0.40 -14.71
C ARG A 64 -12.50 -0.42 -14.59
N GLN A 65 -13.05 0.14 -13.52
CA GLN A 65 -14.50 0.21 -13.34
C GLN A 65 -15.14 1.17 -14.33
N ASP A 66 -14.45 2.27 -14.65
CA ASP A 66 -14.97 3.29 -15.54
C ASP A 66 -15.01 2.86 -17.00
N VAL A 67 -14.31 1.80 -17.34
CA VAL A 67 -14.23 1.32 -18.71
C VAL A 67 -15.43 0.47 -19.10
N ALA A 68 -16.27 0.17 -18.16
CA ALA A 68 -17.41 -0.71 -18.38
C ALA A 68 -18.35 -0.20 -19.49
#